data_077785fb6d17c0bc83f6f57428efb26d
#
_entry.id   077785fb6d17c0bc83f6f57428efb26d
#
_cell.length_a   1.000
_cell.length_b   1.000
_cell.length_c   1.000
_cell.angle_alpha   90.00
_cell.angle_beta   90.00
_cell.angle_gamma   90.00
#
_symmetry.space_group_name_H-M   'P 1'
#
loop_
_entity.id
_entity.type
_entity.pdbx_description
1 polymer ?
#
loop_
_entity_poly.entity_id
_entity_poly.type
_entity_poly.pdbx_seq_one_letter_code
_entity_poly.pdbx_strand_id
1 'polypeptide(L)'
;MEGRSDMQVYPFLFKPIYKEKVWGGRTLEKLGRTLPGGAGTPIGESWELADLAQTSVSGGGGGAERSVIANGPLAGKTFSEVVKKAGADVLGDVKLTEDGGFPILLKFLDARENLSVQVHPSPAYAAKHDDAFLKSEAWYILAADAGAVIYKGVKPGVTPDQYRKAIEDNTVEELMIAVPVKPGDCHYLPSGTCHALGAGVLVAEVQTPSDTTYRVYDWGRTGRELHVDQAMQCITFGPPDVSQYELNTKLTGAFGPITKLVTCEYFRIDRYQAKDAGEHALAVDQPVVWMV
;
A
#
# COMPACT_ATOMS: atom_id res chain seq x y z
N MET A 1 -4.64 21.43 31.45
CA MET A 1 -5.95 20.95 30.94
C MET A 1 -6.12 21.62 29.59
N GLU A 2 -5.59 21.02 28.55
CA GLU A 2 -5.87 21.45 27.18
C GLU A 2 -7.32 21.08 26.89
N GLY A 3 -8.12 22.09 26.53
CA GLY A 3 -9.55 21.92 26.31
C GLY A 3 -9.79 20.92 25.18
N ARG A 4 -10.63 19.92 25.44
CA ARG A 4 -11.20 19.09 24.37
C ARG A 4 -11.79 20.04 23.32
N SER A 5 -11.45 19.80 22.06
CA SER A 5 -12.04 20.57 20.97
C SER A 5 -13.54 20.21 20.91
N ASP A 6 -14.43 21.22 20.79
CA ASP A 6 -15.87 20.99 20.56
C ASP A 6 -16.15 20.40 19.17
N MET A 7 -15.17 19.72 18.58
CA MET A 7 -15.30 19.17 17.24
C MET A 7 -16.01 17.82 17.29
N GLN A 8 -17.19 17.77 16.71
CA GLN A 8 -17.91 16.52 16.54
C GLN A 8 -17.16 15.63 15.54
N VAL A 9 -16.60 14.50 16.02
CA VAL A 9 -15.98 13.49 15.19
C VAL A 9 -17.07 12.65 14.52
N TYR A 10 -16.91 12.37 13.24
CA TYR A 10 -17.80 11.54 12.43
C TYR A 10 -16.96 10.73 11.43
N PRO A 11 -17.49 9.68 10.78
CA PRO A 11 -16.75 8.93 9.77
C PRO A 11 -16.35 9.82 8.59
N PHE A 12 -15.05 9.96 8.34
CA PHE A 12 -14.54 10.73 7.23
C PHE A 12 -14.53 9.90 5.95
N LEU A 13 -15.03 10.50 4.87
CA LEU A 13 -14.81 10.03 3.52
C LEU A 13 -13.75 10.93 2.88
N PHE A 14 -12.85 10.34 2.10
CA PHE A 14 -11.78 11.08 1.45
C PHE A 14 -11.99 11.15 -0.06
N LYS A 15 -11.50 12.24 -0.65
CA LYS A 15 -11.39 12.36 -2.11
C LYS A 15 -10.19 11.54 -2.55
N PRO A 16 -10.36 10.59 -3.49
CA PRO A 16 -9.24 9.81 -4.01
C PRO A 16 -8.26 10.70 -4.78
N ILE A 17 -6.96 10.40 -4.67
CA ILE A 17 -5.90 11.04 -5.44
C ILE A 17 -5.47 10.07 -6.53
N TYR A 18 -5.87 10.31 -7.77
CA TYR A 18 -5.56 9.44 -8.89
C TYR A 18 -4.17 9.74 -9.47
N LYS A 19 -3.45 8.66 -9.81
CA LYS A 19 -2.12 8.73 -10.44
C LYS A 19 -2.13 7.97 -11.76
N GLU A 20 -1.78 8.66 -12.83
CA GLU A 20 -1.50 8.03 -14.12
C GLU A 20 -0.21 7.23 -14.04
N LYS A 21 -0.25 6.00 -14.52
CA LYS A 21 0.92 5.10 -14.58
C LYS A 21 0.89 4.35 -15.90
N VAL A 22 2.06 4.18 -16.51
CA VAL A 22 2.19 3.48 -17.81
C VAL A 22 1.62 2.06 -17.80
N TRP A 23 1.62 1.40 -16.65
CA TRP A 23 1.08 0.07 -16.42
C TRP A 23 -0.38 0.05 -15.95
N GLY A 24 -0.98 1.23 -15.79
CA GLY A 24 -2.32 1.39 -15.21
C GLY A 24 -3.45 0.89 -16.10
N GLY A 25 -4.57 0.58 -15.47
CA GLY A 25 -5.82 0.18 -16.09
C GLY A 25 -6.96 1.16 -15.86
N ARG A 26 -8.18 0.65 -16.01
CA ARG A 26 -9.43 1.35 -15.66
C ARG A 26 -10.42 0.41 -14.97
N THR A 27 -9.91 -0.64 -14.32
CA THR A 27 -10.73 -1.64 -13.62
C THR A 27 -11.46 -1.04 -12.43
N LEU A 28 -10.93 0.03 -11.84
CA LEU A 28 -11.58 0.78 -10.76
C LEU A 28 -12.96 1.34 -11.16
N GLU A 29 -13.24 1.54 -12.44
CA GLU A 29 -14.58 1.93 -12.94
C GLU A 29 -15.63 0.85 -12.65
N LYS A 30 -15.22 -0.43 -12.66
CA LYS A 30 -16.11 -1.55 -12.28
C LYS A 30 -16.49 -1.55 -10.80
N LEU A 31 -15.72 -0.84 -9.97
CA LEU A 31 -16.02 -0.58 -8.56
C LEU A 31 -16.82 0.72 -8.35
N GLY A 32 -17.42 1.29 -9.42
CA GLY A 32 -18.22 2.50 -9.35
C GLY A 32 -17.39 3.80 -9.23
N ARG A 33 -16.08 3.77 -9.49
CA ARG A 33 -15.24 4.98 -9.47
C ARG A 33 -15.35 5.76 -10.77
N THR A 34 -15.42 7.08 -10.66
CA THR A 34 -15.27 7.98 -11.82
C THR A 34 -13.80 8.37 -11.94
N LEU A 35 -13.13 7.83 -12.95
CA LEU A 35 -11.71 8.09 -13.17
C LEU A 35 -11.51 9.35 -14.04
N PRO A 36 -10.45 10.14 -13.79
CA PRO A 36 -10.11 11.28 -14.61
C PRO A 36 -9.63 10.88 -16.01
N GLY A 37 -9.56 11.85 -16.91
CA GLY A 37 -9.13 11.66 -18.30
C GLY A 37 -10.15 10.91 -19.15
N GLY A 38 -9.80 10.65 -20.39
CA GLY A 38 -10.62 9.86 -21.31
C GLY A 38 -10.44 8.35 -21.12
N ALA A 39 -11.20 7.55 -21.85
CA ALA A 39 -11.18 6.07 -21.79
C ALA A 39 -9.78 5.45 -22.03
N GLY A 40 -8.87 6.19 -22.68
CA GLY A 40 -7.49 5.75 -22.93
C GLY A 40 -6.48 6.18 -21.87
N THR A 41 -6.87 6.97 -20.86
CA THR A 41 -5.94 7.43 -19.80
C THR A 41 -5.72 6.31 -18.77
N PRO A 42 -4.48 5.79 -18.63
CA PRO A 42 -4.21 4.69 -17.71
C PRO A 42 -4.10 5.21 -16.27
N ILE A 43 -5.01 4.81 -15.40
CA ILE A 43 -4.97 5.14 -13.97
C ILE A 43 -4.46 3.91 -13.22
N GLY A 44 -3.20 3.95 -12.82
CA GLY A 44 -2.58 2.82 -12.11
C GLY A 44 -2.81 2.85 -10.61
N GLU A 45 -2.92 4.03 -10.00
CA GLU A 45 -3.09 4.16 -8.56
C GLU A 45 -4.24 5.10 -8.22
N SER A 46 -4.98 4.75 -7.15
CA SER A 46 -5.93 5.61 -6.47
C SER A 46 -5.56 5.63 -4.99
N TRP A 47 -5.05 6.75 -4.50
CA TRP A 47 -4.69 6.91 -3.10
C TRP A 47 -5.94 7.30 -2.32
N GLU A 48 -6.40 6.39 -1.47
CA GLU A 48 -7.66 6.53 -0.74
C GLU A 48 -7.49 7.27 0.59
N LEU A 49 -6.33 7.09 1.23
CA LEU A 49 -5.91 7.84 2.41
C LEU A 49 -4.41 8.07 2.32
N ALA A 50 -4.01 9.34 2.27
CA ALA A 50 -2.62 9.78 2.26
C ALA A 50 -2.45 10.99 3.18
N ASP A 51 -1.39 11.01 3.96
CA ASP A 51 -1.00 12.16 4.77
C ASP A 51 0.53 12.26 4.83
N LEU A 52 1.12 12.43 3.64
CA LEU A 52 2.55 12.57 3.45
C LEU A 52 2.93 14.05 3.45
N ALA A 53 3.79 14.46 4.37
CA ALA A 53 4.36 15.81 4.37
C ALA A 53 5.26 16.02 3.15
N GLN A 54 5.91 14.92 2.72
CA GLN A 54 6.79 14.91 1.55
C GLN A 54 6.79 13.50 0.95
N THR A 55 6.85 13.42 -0.37
CA THR A 55 7.10 12.18 -1.12
C THR A 55 8.60 12.07 -1.41
N SER A 56 9.08 10.85 -1.66
CA SER A 56 10.48 10.63 -2.03
C SER A 56 10.77 11.07 -3.46
N VAL A 57 12.04 11.36 -3.75
CA VAL A 57 12.49 11.66 -5.12
C VAL A 57 12.29 10.46 -6.04
N SER A 58 12.53 9.25 -5.54
CA SER A 58 12.34 8.00 -6.30
C SER A 58 10.88 7.60 -6.54
N GLY A 59 9.94 8.19 -5.80
CA GLY A 59 8.50 7.94 -5.89
C GLY A 59 7.72 9.11 -6.47
N GLY A 60 7.25 10.02 -5.63
CA GLY A 60 6.35 11.12 -6.00
C GLY A 60 7.00 12.46 -6.31
N GLY A 61 8.33 12.55 -6.32
CA GLY A 61 9.07 13.75 -6.73
C GLY A 61 9.19 14.87 -5.68
N GLY A 62 9.01 14.56 -4.39
CA GLY A 62 9.33 15.45 -3.26
C GLY A 62 8.20 16.35 -2.77
N GLY A 63 7.02 16.34 -3.39
CA GLY A 63 5.86 17.13 -2.98
C GLY A 63 5.05 16.50 -1.85
N ALA A 64 4.23 17.30 -1.15
CA ALA A 64 3.27 16.78 -0.18
C ALA A 64 2.07 16.12 -0.87
N GLU A 65 1.57 15.03 -0.31
CA GLU A 65 0.33 14.39 -0.76
C GLU A 65 -0.60 14.17 0.43
N ARG A 66 -1.73 14.86 0.44
CA ARG A 66 -2.65 14.88 1.59
C ARG A 66 -4.08 14.71 1.14
N SER A 67 -4.74 13.72 1.73
CA SER A 67 -6.16 13.46 1.50
C SER A 67 -7.03 14.59 1.98
N VAL A 68 -8.03 14.94 1.18
CA VAL A 68 -9.04 15.95 1.45
C VAL A 68 -10.33 15.24 1.87
N ILE A 69 -10.93 15.68 2.98
CA ILE A 69 -12.21 15.18 3.46
C ILE A 69 -13.31 15.57 2.48
N ALA A 70 -14.14 14.59 2.10
CA ALA A 70 -15.18 14.76 1.09
C ALA A 70 -16.57 15.05 1.68
N ASN A 71 -16.81 14.76 2.97
CA ASN A 71 -18.13 14.80 3.59
C ASN A 71 -18.18 15.66 4.85
N GLY A 72 -19.40 15.96 5.29
CA GLY A 72 -19.70 16.61 6.57
C GLY A 72 -19.16 18.01 6.75
N PRO A 73 -19.15 18.54 8.00
CA PRO A 73 -18.73 19.92 8.30
C PRO A 73 -17.26 20.24 8.00
N LEU A 74 -16.41 19.19 7.88
CA LEU A 74 -14.98 19.34 7.60
C LEU A 74 -14.64 19.13 6.11
N ALA A 75 -15.65 18.99 5.25
CA ALA A 75 -15.43 18.82 3.81
C ALA A 75 -14.56 19.96 3.24
N GLY A 76 -13.59 19.60 2.41
CA GLY A 76 -12.63 20.52 1.81
C GLY A 76 -11.36 20.75 2.62
N LYS A 77 -11.32 20.34 3.91
CA LYS A 77 -10.10 20.38 4.72
C LYS A 77 -9.23 19.15 4.43
N THR A 78 -7.92 19.30 4.56
CA THR A 78 -7.03 18.16 4.54
C THR A 78 -7.13 17.36 5.85
N PHE A 79 -6.90 16.07 5.78
CA PHE A 79 -6.88 15.23 6.99
C PHE A 79 -5.81 15.71 7.98
N SER A 80 -4.65 16.10 7.50
CA SER A 80 -3.57 16.68 8.30
C SER A 80 -3.99 17.92 9.11
N GLU A 81 -4.79 18.83 8.53
CA GLU A 81 -5.30 20.01 9.25
C GLU A 81 -6.22 19.60 10.40
N VAL A 82 -7.05 18.57 10.18
CA VAL A 82 -7.98 18.07 11.20
C VAL A 82 -7.22 17.36 12.31
N VAL A 83 -6.27 16.49 11.98
CA VAL A 83 -5.44 15.76 12.93
C VAL A 83 -4.61 16.71 13.80
N LYS A 84 -4.03 17.74 13.21
CA LYS A 84 -3.26 18.77 13.97
C LYS A 84 -4.13 19.53 14.98
N LYS A 85 -5.42 19.73 14.68
CA LYS A 85 -6.33 20.50 15.52
C LYS A 85 -7.00 19.67 16.61
N ALA A 86 -7.32 18.42 16.32
CA ALA A 86 -8.14 17.56 17.17
C ALA A 86 -7.59 16.12 17.24
N GLY A 87 -6.26 15.97 17.22
CA GLY A 87 -5.59 14.69 17.09
C GLY A 87 -6.07 13.62 18.07
N ALA A 88 -6.14 13.92 19.36
CA ALA A 88 -6.57 12.96 20.36
C ALA A 88 -8.03 12.51 20.17
N ASP A 89 -8.91 13.41 19.73
CA ASP A 89 -10.33 13.08 19.50
C ASP A 89 -10.54 12.21 18.25
N VAL A 90 -9.62 12.30 17.27
CA VAL A 90 -9.66 11.57 15.99
C VAL A 90 -8.83 10.28 16.04
N LEU A 91 -7.65 10.34 16.64
CA LEU A 91 -6.66 9.29 16.59
C LEU A 91 -6.62 8.38 17.83
N GLY A 92 -7.25 8.83 18.96
CA GLY A 92 -7.06 8.13 20.22
C GLY A 92 -5.57 8.04 20.57
N ASP A 93 -5.09 6.83 20.80
CA ASP A 93 -3.69 6.56 21.17
C ASP A 93 -2.74 6.33 19.96
N VAL A 94 -3.25 6.47 18.72
CA VAL A 94 -2.41 6.28 17.51
C VAL A 94 -1.38 7.41 17.42
N LYS A 95 -0.12 7.00 17.34
CA LYS A 95 0.99 7.94 17.18
C LYS A 95 1.14 8.35 15.72
N LEU A 96 1.29 9.63 15.50
CA LEU A 96 1.68 10.17 14.20
C LEU A 96 3.14 9.79 13.86
N THR A 97 3.49 9.90 12.61
CA THR A 97 4.87 9.83 12.14
C THR A 97 5.69 10.99 12.71
N GLU A 98 7.02 10.94 12.61
CA GLU A 98 7.91 11.99 13.10
C GLU A 98 7.64 13.36 12.47
N ASP A 99 7.20 13.37 11.21
CA ASP A 99 6.78 14.57 10.48
C ASP A 99 5.30 14.97 10.71
N GLY A 100 4.62 14.28 11.62
CA GLY A 100 3.25 14.57 12.04
C GLY A 100 2.17 14.08 11.09
N GLY A 101 2.48 13.16 10.17
CA GLY A 101 1.53 12.53 9.27
C GLY A 101 0.82 11.32 9.88
N PHE A 102 -0.30 10.90 9.28
CA PHE A 102 -0.99 9.69 9.66
C PHE A 102 -0.16 8.44 9.29
N PRO A 103 -0.05 7.42 10.18
CA PRO A 103 0.95 6.36 10.03
C PRO A 103 0.63 5.28 8.98
N ILE A 104 -0.40 5.49 8.15
CA ILE A 104 -0.82 4.54 7.11
C ILE A 104 -1.11 5.30 5.81
N LEU A 105 -0.70 4.71 4.70
CA LEU A 105 -1.11 5.09 3.35
C LEU A 105 -1.92 3.94 2.74
N LEU A 106 -3.09 4.26 2.18
CA LEU A 106 -3.99 3.31 1.54
C LEU A 106 -4.17 3.63 0.07
N LYS A 107 -4.07 2.61 -0.78
CA LYS A 107 -4.23 2.75 -2.22
C LYS A 107 -5.02 1.59 -2.82
N PHE A 108 -5.60 1.85 -3.98
CA PHE A 108 -5.88 0.80 -4.96
C PHE A 108 -4.83 0.85 -6.07
N LEU A 109 -4.33 -0.31 -6.48
CA LEU A 109 -3.43 -0.47 -7.62
C LEU A 109 -4.13 -1.31 -8.68
N ASP A 110 -4.26 -0.76 -9.88
CA ASP A 110 -4.89 -1.40 -11.04
C ASP A 110 -3.82 -1.75 -12.06
N ALA A 111 -3.29 -2.96 -11.98
CA ALA A 111 -2.20 -3.46 -12.80
C ALA A 111 -2.73 -4.05 -14.12
N ARG A 112 -2.93 -3.25 -15.14
CA ARG A 112 -3.18 -3.74 -16.50
C ARG A 112 -1.94 -4.44 -17.09
N GLU A 113 -0.75 -3.93 -16.76
CA GLU A 113 0.54 -4.52 -17.09
C GLU A 113 1.34 -4.76 -15.81
N ASN A 114 2.42 -5.54 -15.90
CA ASN A 114 3.30 -5.77 -14.76
C ASN A 114 3.86 -4.45 -14.21
N LEU A 115 3.81 -4.25 -12.89
CA LEU A 115 4.57 -3.21 -12.24
C LEU A 115 6.06 -3.56 -12.28
N SER A 116 6.93 -2.55 -12.14
CA SER A 116 8.37 -2.82 -12.03
C SER A 116 8.70 -3.77 -10.88
N VAL A 117 9.71 -4.60 -11.06
CA VAL A 117 10.32 -5.31 -9.93
C VAL A 117 11.07 -4.28 -9.08
N GLN A 118 10.74 -4.24 -7.80
CA GLN A 118 11.18 -3.20 -6.88
C GLN A 118 11.42 -3.73 -5.48
N VAL A 119 12.13 -2.95 -4.68
CA VAL A 119 12.32 -3.18 -3.25
C VAL A 119 12.18 -1.86 -2.49
N HIS A 120 11.80 -1.94 -1.23
CA HIS A 120 11.64 -0.79 -0.36
C HIS A 120 12.66 -0.79 0.77
N PRO A 121 13.07 0.41 1.26
CA PRO A 121 14.03 0.55 2.34
C PRO A 121 13.58 -0.14 3.63
N SER A 122 14.52 -0.80 4.29
CA SER A 122 14.34 -1.28 5.68
C SER A 122 14.51 -0.12 6.68
N PRO A 123 14.08 -0.28 7.95
CA PRO A 123 14.35 0.71 8.99
C PRO A 123 15.83 1.05 9.11
N ALA A 124 16.69 0.02 9.04
CA ALA A 124 18.14 0.20 9.15
C ALA A 124 18.77 0.96 7.98
N TYR A 125 18.17 0.85 6.78
CA TYR A 125 18.58 1.63 5.62
C TYR A 125 18.09 3.07 5.73
N ALA A 126 16.80 3.26 6.01
CA ALA A 126 16.17 4.57 6.14
C ALA A 126 16.84 5.44 7.24
N ALA A 127 17.27 4.82 8.35
CA ALA A 127 17.99 5.54 9.41
C ALA A 127 19.37 6.13 8.99
N LYS A 128 19.86 5.77 7.82
CA LYS A 128 21.18 6.22 7.30
C LYS A 128 21.07 7.09 6.05
N HIS A 129 19.87 7.28 5.52
CA HIS A 129 19.62 7.95 4.24
C HIS A 129 18.39 8.83 4.37
N ASP A 130 18.58 10.14 4.44
CA ASP A 130 17.52 11.12 4.70
C ASP A 130 16.45 11.19 3.60
N ASP A 131 16.74 10.67 2.40
CA ASP A 131 15.85 10.60 1.25
C ASP A 131 15.11 9.24 1.12
N ALA A 132 15.32 8.33 2.07
CA ALA A 132 14.76 6.99 2.09
C ALA A 132 13.81 6.80 3.26
N PHE A 133 12.55 6.51 2.97
CA PHE A 133 11.54 6.24 3.99
C PHE A 133 11.19 4.76 4.04
N LEU A 134 11.10 4.21 5.25
CA LEU A 134 10.67 2.84 5.48
C LEU A 134 9.35 2.57 4.74
N LYS A 135 9.31 1.43 4.00
CA LYS A 135 8.07 0.96 3.41
C LYS A 135 7.90 -0.54 3.60
N SER A 136 6.88 -0.90 4.39
CA SER A 136 6.31 -2.24 4.50
C SER A 136 4.85 -2.16 4.09
N GLU A 137 4.38 -3.17 3.37
CA GLU A 137 3.05 -3.13 2.75
C GLU A 137 2.36 -4.49 2.75
N ALA A 138 1.06 -4.48 2.55
CA ALA A 138 0.27 -5.68 2.30
C ALA A 138 -0.71 -5.44 1.15
N TRP A 139 -0.89 -6.46 0.33
CA TRP A 139 -1.80 -6.46 -0.81
C TRP A 139 -2.98 -7.39 -0.57
N TYR A 140 -4.16 -6.82 -0.50
CA TYR A 140 -5.41 -7.60 -0.56
C TYR A 140 -5.90 -7.67 -2.00
N ILE A 141 -6.01 -8.86 -2.54
CA ILE A 141 -6.39 -9.08 -3.95
C ILE A 141 -7.91 -8.87 -4.09
N LEU A 142 -8.31 -7.82 -4.81
CA LEU A 142 -9.70 -7.50 -5.11
C LEU A 142 -10.18 -8.22 -6.36
N ALA A 143 -9.34 -8.26 -7.39
CA ALA A 143 -9.60 -8.99 -8.63
C ALA A 143 -8.29 -9.52 -9.21
N ALA A 144 -8.37 -10.64 -9.92
CA ALA A 144 -7.24 -11.23 -10.63
C ALA A 144 -7.77 -11.94 -11.88
N ASP A 145 -7.08 -11.72 -13.00
CA ASP A 145 -7.33 -12.45 -14.23
C ASP A 145 -6.88 -13.92 -14.09
N ALA A 146 -7.37 -14.80 -14.93
CA ALA A 146 -6.98 -16.21 -14.91
C ALA A 146 -5.48 -16.37 -15.13
N GLY A 147 -4.78 -17.00 -14.19
CA GLY A 147 -3.33 -17.22 -14.25
C GLY A 147 -2.49 -16.02 -13.79
N ALA A 148 -3.11 -14.96 -13.29
CA ALA A 148 -2.37 -13.83 -12.75
C ALA A 148 -1.50 -14.23 -11.54
N VAL A 149 -0.35 -13.58 -11.43
CA VAL A 149 0.64 -13.82 -10.37
C VAL A 149 1.09 -12.50 -9.74
N ILE A 150 1.63 -12.58 -8.55
CA ILE A 150 2.53 -11.57 -8.00
C ILE A 150 3.93 -12.17 -7.90
N TYR A 151 4.95 -11.33 -7.90
CA TYR A 151 6.32 -11.75 -7.62
C TYR A 151 6.65 -11.34 -6.19
N LYS A 152 7.08 -12.31 -5.35
CA LYS A 152 7.29 -12.08 -3.91
C LYS A 152 8.53 -12.79 -3.42
N GLY A 153 9.63 -12.04 -3.32
CA GLY A 153 10.94 -12.54 -2.92
C GLY A 153 11.77 -13.10 -4.06
N VAL A 154 13.02 -13.32 -3.76
CA VAL A 154 14.02 -13.92 -4.65
C VAL A 154 14.10 -15.43 -4.40
N LYS A 155 14.33 -16.24 -5.43
CA LYS A 155 14.45 -17.70 -5.28
C LYS A 155 15.56 -18.08 -4.31
N PRO A 156 15.39 -19.17 -3.56
CA PRO A 156 16.44 -19.65 -2.64
C PRO A 156 17.77 -19.91 -3.34
N GLY A 157 18.87 -19.52 -2.69
CA GLY A 157 20.22 -19.76 -3.21
C GLY A 157 20.74 -18.78 -4.24
N VAL A 158 19.92 -17.83 -4.69
CA VAL A 158 20.36 -16.74 -5.56
C VAL A 158 21.27 -15.80 -4.76
N THR A 159 22.47 -15.56 -5.29
CA THR A 159 23.44 -14.63 -4.68
C THR A 159 23.25 -13.20 -5.19
N PRO A 160 23.74 -12.19 -4.43
CA PRO A 160 23.73 -10.79 -4.89
C PRO A 160 24.38 -10.60 -6.26
N ASP A 161 25.50 -11.26 -6.54
CA ASP A 161 26.19 -11.14 -7.82
C ASP A 161 25.38 -11.72 -8.98
N GLN A 162 24.73 -12.88 -8.75
CA GLN A 162 23.82 -13.46 -9.74
C GLN A 162 22.64 -12.54 -10.04
N TYR A 163 22.07 -11.91 -8.99
CA TYR A 163 20.94 -11.01 -9.14
C TYR A 163 21.35 -9.73 -9.88
N ARG A 164 22.51 -9.14 -9.55
CA ARG A 164 23.05 -7.97 -10.27
C ARG A 164 23.25 -8.28 -11.74
N LYS A 165 23.82 -9.46 -12.03
CA LYS A 165 24.01 -9.90 -13.44
C LYS A 165 22.66 -10.05 -14.15
N ALA A 166 21.66 -10.61 -13.50
CA ALA A 166 20.32 -10.74 -14.08
C ALA A 166 19.65 -9.37 -14.37
N ILE A 167 19.94 -8.34 -13.58
CA ILE A 167 19.52 -6.97 -13.87
C ILE A 167 20.17 -6.48 -15.17
N GLU A 168 21.48 -6.68 -15.32
CA GLU A 168 22.23 -6.30 -16.52
C GLU A 168 21.74 -7.05 -17.77
N ASP A 169 21.45 -8.35 -17.62
CA ASP A 169 20.99 -9.23 -18.69
C ASP A 169 19.47 -9.12 -18.97
N ASN A 170 18.71 -8.32 -18.19
CA ASN A 170 17.24 -8.22 -18.24
C ASN A 170 16.49 -9.55 -18.00
N THR A 171 17.00 -10.40 -17.12
CA THR A 171 16.45 -11.74 -16.80
C THR A 171 16.01 -11.88 -15.35
N VAL A 172 15.78 -10.76 -14.64
CA VAL A 172 15.40 -10.73 -13.20
C VAL A 172 14.19 -11.59 -12.90
N GLU A 173 13.22 -11.65 -13.80
CA GLU A 173 12.00 -12.45 -13.62
C GLU A 173 12.31 -13.93 -13.32
N GLU A 174 13.35 -14.48 -13.97
CA GLU A 174 13.76 -15.88 -13.81
C GLU A 174 14.24 -16.19 -12.38
N LEU A 175 14.66 -15.17 -11.64
CA LEU A 175 15.15 -15.28 -10.26
C LEU A 175 14.10 -14.95 -9.21
N MET A 176 12.92 -14.47 -9.61
CA MET A 176 11.83 -14.13 -8.70
C MET A 176 10.92 -15.32 -8.41
N ILE A 177 10.29 -15.29 -7.25
CA ILE A 177 9.26 -16.27 -6.87
C ILE A 177 7.91 -15.76 -7.36
N ALA A 178 7.34 -16.43 -8.37
CA ALA A 178 5.98 -16.16 -8.85
C ALA A 178 4.96 -16.88 -7.96
N VAL A 179 4.00 -16.14 -7.42
CA VAL A 179 2.93 -16.63 -6.55
C VAL A 179 1.59 -16.42 -7.26
N PRO A 180 0.88 -17.50 -7.64
CA PRO A 180 -0.47 -17.38 -8.19
C PRO A 180 -1.42 -16.74 -7.18
N VAL A 181 -2.29 -15.84 -7.64
CA VAL A 181 -3.22 -15.11 -6.79
C VAL A 181 -4.67 -15.21 -7.27
N LYS A 182 -5.58 -15.05 -6.31
CA LYS A 182 -7.03 -14.98 -6.55
C LYS A 182 -7.69 -13.96 -5.63
N PRO A 183 -8.87 -13.45 -5.97
CA PRO A 183 -9.63 -12.56 -5.10
C PRO A 183 -9.76 -13.11 -3.69
N GLY A 184 -9.49 -12.26 -2.70
CA GLY A 184 -9.55 -12.60 -1.27
C GLY A 184 -8.22 -13.05 -0.65
N ASP A 185 -7.18 -13.30 -1.45
CA ASP A 185 -5.83 -13.53 -0.92
C ASP A 185 -5.26 -12.22 -0.34
N CYS A 186 -4.41 -12.35 0.66
CA CYS A 186 -3.72 -11.21 1.26
C CYS A 186 -2.24 -11.56 1.47
N HIS A 187 -1.36 -10.71 0.98
CA HIS A 187 0.09 -10.93 0.99
C HIS A 187 0.80 -9.80 1.71
N TYR A 188 1.55 -10.11 2.75
CA TYR A 188 2.42 -9.16 3.44
C TYR A 188 3.79 -9.12 2.76
N LEU A 189 4.28 -7.92 2.52
CA LEU A 189 5.55 -7.60 1.87
C LEU A 189 6.37 -6.74 2.83
N PRO A 190 7.10 -7.37 3.78
CA PRO A 190 7.98 -6.61 4.66
C PRO A 190 9.04 -5.87 3.84
N SER A 191 9.46 -4.72 4.35
CA SER A 191 10.57 -3.97 3.76
C SER A 191 11.78 -4.87 3.48
N GLY A 192 12.49 -4.63 2.39
CA GLY A 192 13.56 -5.51 1.91
C GLY A 192 13.10 -6.68 1.04
N THR A 193 11.81 -7.00 0.99
CA THR A 193 11.28 -7.99 0.03
C THR A 193 11.29 -7.42 -1.37
N CYS A 194 12.04 -8.05 -2.28
CA CYS A 194 11.95 -7.72 -3.71
C CYS A 194 10.63 -8.27 -4.27
N HIS A 195 9.85 -7.43 -4.99
CA HIS A 195 8.51 -7.82 -5.41
C HIS A 195 8.04 -7.08 -6.67
N ALA A 196 6.99 -7.59 -7.30
CA ALA A 196 6.22 -6.92 -8.35
C ALA A 196 4.77 -7.39 -8.37
N LEU A 197 3.85 -6.48 -8.70
CA LEU A 197 2.49 -6.84 -9.02
C LEU A 197 2.43 -7.25 -10.50
N GLY A 198 1.91 -8.45 -10.79
CA GLY A 198 1.74 -8.94 -12.14
C GLY A 198 0.54 -8.34 -12.84
N ALA A 199 0.51 -8.45 -14.15
CA ALA A 199 -0.59 -7.96 -14.98
C ALA A 199 -1.91 -8.66 -14.66
N GLY A 200 -3.02 -7.94 -14.81
CA GLY A 200 -4.37 -8.44 -14.56
C GLY A 200 -4.77 -8.51 -13.09
N VAL A 201 -4.03 -7.85 -12.19
CA VAL A 201 -4.33 -7.86 -10.75
C VAL A 201 -4.79 -6.47 -10.29
N LEU A 202 -5.88 -6.44 -9.53
CA LEU A 202 -6.36 -5.26 -8.80
C LEU A 202 -6.21 -5.52 -7.31
N VAL A 203 -5.51 -4.64 -6.60
CA VAL A 203 -5.27 -4.78 -5.15
C VAL A 203 -5.70 -3.56 -4.37
N ALA A 204 -6.08 -3.79 -3.10
CA ALA A 204 -6.03 -2.79 -2.06
C ALA A 204 -4.69 -2.94 -1.34
N GLU A 205 -3.89 -1.88 -1.36
CA GLU A 205 -2.59 -1.79 -0.70
C GLU A 205 -2.71 -1.02 0.59
N VAL A 206 -2.28 -1.64 1.70
CA VAL A 206 -2.10 -1.00 3.02
C VAL A 206 -0.62 -0.95 3.30
N GLN A 207 -0.09 0.23 3.58
CA GLN A 207 1.35 0.41 3.76
C GLN A 207 1.70 1.47 4.80
N THR A 208 2.94 1.44 5.28
CA THR A 208 3.52 2.58 6.01
C THR A 208 3.57 3.81 5.08
N PRO A 209 3.51 5.04 5.62
CA PRO A 209 3.37 6.27 4.83
C PRO A 209 4.66 6.64 4.08
N SER A 210 4.98 5.87 3.06
CA SER A 210 6.15 6.06 2.22
C SER A 210 5.83 5.71 0.76
N ASP A 211 6.44 6.43 -0.17
CA ASP A 211 6.42 6.12 -1.60
C ASP A 211 7.81 5.78 -2.15
N THR A 212 8.82 5.67 -1.26
CA THR A 212 10.19 5.32 -1.65
C THR A 212 10.24 3.96 -2.33
N THR A 213 10.72 3.94 -3.57
CA THR A 213 10.72 2.75 -4.42
C THR A 213 12.03 2.64 -5.17
N TYR A 214 12.78 1.57 -4.92
CA TYR A 214 14.00 1.25 -5.66
C TYR A 214 13.71 0.19 -6.71
N ARG A 215 13.62 0.64 -7.96
CA ARG A 215 13.33 -0.19 -9.13
C ARG A 215 14.57 -0.89 -9.61
N VAL A 216 14.48 -2.21 -9.84
CA VAL A 216 15.59 -3.03 -10.36
C VAL A 216 15.35 -3.53 -11.76
N TYR A 217 14.09 -3.71 -12.17
CA TYR A 217 13.73 -4.20 -13.48
C TYR A 217 12.36 -3.67 -13.92
N ASP A 218 12.21 -3.31 -15.18
CA ASP A 218 10.98 -2.70 -15.68
C ASP A 218 10.43 -3.36 -16.96
N TRP A 219 10.61 -4.67 -17.10
CA TRP A 219 10.03 -5.46 -18.19
C TRP A 219 10.41 -4.94 -19.58
N GLY A 220 11.63 -4.41 -19.72
CA GLY A 220 12.13 -3.82 -20.97
C GLY A 220 11.57 -2.44 -21.29
N ARG A 221 10.69 -1.86 -20.48
CA ARG A 221 10.26 -0.46 -20.64
C ARG A 221 11.42 0.49 -20.39
N THR A 222 11.49 1.55 -21.20
CA THR A 222 12.50 2.60 -21.08
C THR A 222 11.89 3.89 -20.49
N GLY A 223 12.74 4.82 -20.05
CA GLY A 223 12.31 6.15 -19.56
C GLY A 223 12.00 6.24 -18.07
N ARG A 224 12.13 5.13 -17.31
CA ARG A 224 12.10 5.14 -15.85
C ARG A 224 13.46 4.72 -15.30
N GLU A 225 13.96 5.48 -14.33
CA GLU A 225 15.25 5.22 -13.71
C GLU A 225 15.25 3.89 -12.94
N LEU A 226 16.36 3.17 -13.01
CA LEU A 226 16.67 2.02 -12.16
C LEU A 226 17.57 2.46 -11.02
N HIS A 227 17.29 1.95 -9.80
CA HIS A 227 17.98 2.30 -8.56
C HIS A 227 18.76 1.08 -8.05
N VAL A 228 19.64 0.53 -8.90
CA VAL A 228 20.27 -0.78 -8.66
C VAL A 228 21.09 -0.79 -7.38
N ASP A 229 21.92 0.21 -7.14
CA ASP A 229 22.82 0.24 -5.98
C ASP A 229 22.06 0.40 -4.65
N GLN A 230 21.04 1.24 -4.62
CA GLN A 230 20.15 1.37 -3.45
C GLN A 230 19.38 0.07 -3.21
N ALA A 231 18.83 -0.52 -4.28
CA ALA A 231 18.08 -1.76 -4.20
C ALA A 231 18.94 -2.91 -3.67
N MET A 232 20.16 -3.08 -4.16
CA MET A 232 21.07 -4.14 -3.71
C MET A 232 21.43 -4.03 -2.23
N GLN A 233 21.39 -2.83 -1.65
CA GLN A 233 21.57 -2.61 -0.22
C GLN A 233 20.31 -2.90 0.61
N CYS A 234 19.14 -2.89 -0.03
CA CYS A 234 17.86 -3.11 0.64
C CYS A 234 17.35 -4.54 0.53
N ILE A 235 17.70 -5.28 -0.55
CA ILE A 235 17.15 -6.62 -0.82
C ILE A 235 17.55 -7.61 0.28
N THR A 236 16.54 -8.26 0.87
CA THR A 236 16.70 -9.49 1.63
C THR A 236 16.59 -10.66 0.66
N PHE A 237 17.70 -11.36 0.41
CA PHE A 237 17.74 -12.47 -0.52
C PHE A 237 17.05 -13.71 0.03
N GLY A 238 16.28 -14.37 -0.81
CA GLY A 238 15.47 -15.55 -0.48
C GLY A 238 13.97 -15.22 -0.38
N PRO A 239 13.15 -16.23 -0.06
CA PRO A 239 11.73 -16.04 0.22
C PRO A 239 11.55 -15.27 1.53
N PRO A 240 10.59 -14.31 1.60
CA PRO A 240 10.31 -13.61 2.85
C PRO A 240 9.67 -14.58 3.87
N ASP A 241 10.13 -14.56 5.11
CA ASP A 241 9.43 -15.25 6.21
C ASP A 241 8.29 -14.38 6.72
N VAL A 242 7.08 -14.71 6.30
CA VAL A 242 5.84 -13.98 6.65
C VAL A 242 4.88 -14.82 7.47
N SER A 243 5.26 -16.03 7.88
CA SER A 243 4.41 -17.01 8.56
C SER A 243 3.78 -16.47 9.85
N GLN A 244 4.48 -15.61 10.57
CA GLN A 244 3.97 -14.98 11.79
C GLN A 244 3.06 -13.76 11.53
N TYR A 245 3.00 -13.23 10.32
CA TYR A 245 2.26 -12.03 9.96
C TYR A 245 1.00 -12.33 9.15
N GLU A 246 1.05 -13.30 8.24
CA GLU A 246 -0.08 -13.73 7.38
C GLU A 246 -0.91 -14.77 8.12
N LEU A 247 -1.88 -14.33 8.91
CA LEU A 247 -2.58 -15.20 9.84
C LEU A 247 -3.68 -16.02 9.18
N ASN A 248 -4.45 -15.45 8.29
CA ASN A 248 -5.63 -16.04 7.62
C ASN A 248 -6.59 -16.76 8.61
N THR A 249 -6.64 -16.25 9.86
CA THR A 249 -7.41 -16.86 10.94
C THR A 249 -8.87 -16.43 10.88
N LYS A 250 -9.77 -17.39 10.72
CA LYS A 250 -11.22 -17.17 10.73
C LYS A 250 -11.76 -17.16 12.15
N LEU A 251 -12.54 -16.14 12.48
CA LEU A 251 -13.26 -15.97 13.74
C LEU A 251 -14.74 -15.84 13.46
N THR A 252 -15.56 -16.25 14.42
CA THR A 252 -17.00 -16.02 14.38
C THR A 252 -17.31 -14.73 15.13
N GLY A 253 -17.65 -13.69 14.40
CA GLY A 253 -18.15 -12.44 14.98
C GLY A 253 -19.67 -12.47 15.16
N ALA A 254 -20.20 -11.58 15.99
CA ALA A 254 -21.65 -11.47 16.23
C ALA A 254 -22.43 -11.19 14.93
N PHE A 255 -21.86 -10.42 14.02
CA PHE A 255 -22.50 -9.95 12.79
C PHE A 255 -22.03 -10.67 11.52
N GLY A 256 -21.11 -11.61 11.64
CA GLY A 256 -20.58 -12.37 10.52
C GLY A 256 -19.17 -12.88 10.75
N PRO A 257 -18.60 -13.63 9.81
CA PRO A 257 -17.24 -14.09 9.90
C PRO A 257 -16.24 -12.92 9.79
N ILE A 258 -15.23 -12.97 10.65
CA ILE A 258 -14.08 -12.08 10.63
C ILE A 258 -12.88 -12.92 10.22
N THR A 259 -12.08 -12.47 9.27
CA THR A 259 -10.80 -13.11 8.96
C THR A 259 -9.69 -12.13 9.29
N LYS A 260 -8.82 -12.48 10.25
CA LYS A 260 -7.57 -11.79 10.48
C LYS A 260 -6.64 -12.15 9.34
N LEU A 261 -6.27 -11.19 8.52
CA LEU A 261 -5.46 -11.40 7.31
C LEU A 261 -3.99 -11.18 7.61
N VAL A 262 -3.63 -9.97 8.05
CA VAL A 262 -2.27 -9.56 8.35
C VAL A 262 -2.22 -8.86 9.69
N THR A 263 -1.20 -9.14 10.49
CA THR A 263 -0.86 -8.36 11.68
C THR A 263 0.65 -8.17 11.72
N CYS A 264 1.10 -6.92 11.67
CA CYS A 264 2.51 -6.56 11.81
C CYS A 264 2.67 -5.41 12.81
N GLU A 265 3.87 -4.90 12.99
CA GLU A 265 4.15 -3.79 13.92
C GLU A 265 3.51 -2.45 13.49
N TYR A 266 3.17 -2.30 12.21
CA TYR A 266 2.68 -1.03 11.64
C TYR A 266 1.16 -0.98 11.52
N PHE A 267 0.52 -2.11 11.19
CA PHE A 267 -0.93 -2.19 10.95
C PHE A 267 -1.48 -3.61 11.14
N ARG A 268 -2.81 -3.66 11.24
CA ARG A 268 -3.58 -4.89 11.19
C ARG A 268 -4.63 -4.79 10.09
N ILE A 269 -4.83 -5.86 9.35
CA ILE A 269 -5.86 -6.00 8.32
C ILE A 269 -6.79 -7.13 8.70
N ASP A 270 -8.06 -6.80 8.88
CA ASP A 270 -9.15 -7.76 9.12
C ASP A 270 -10.17 -7.63 8.00
N ARG A 271 -10.70 -8.75 7.53
CA ARG A 271 -11.83 -8.78 6.60
C ARG A 271 -13.10 -9.15 7.35
N TYR A 272 -14.10 -8.29 7.22
CA TYR A 272 -15.45 -8.53 7.71
C TYR A 272 -16.37 -8.92 6.58
N GLN A 273 -17.21 -9.92 6.79
CA GLN A 273 -18.27 -10.30 5.88
C GLN A 273 -19.62 -10.23 6.62
N ALA A 274 -20.46 -9.26 6.25
CA ALA A 274 -21.79 -9.16 6.81
C ALA A 274 -22.62 -10.39 6.38
N LYS A 275 -23.43 -10.91 7.29
CA LYS A 275 -24.36 -12.03 6.99
C LYS A 275 -25.58 -11.58 6.23
N ASP A 276 -25.93 -10.33 6.36
CA ASP A 276 -27.09 -9.68 5.76
C ASP A 276 -26.80 -8.20 5.47
N ALA A 277 -27.73 -7.53 4.83
CA ALA A 277 -27.66 -6.11 4.49
C ALA A 277 -28.15 -5.18 5.63
N GLY A 278 -28.17 -5.67 6.87
CA GLY A 278 -28.60 -4.88 8.02
C GLY A 278 -27.57 -3.88 8.51
N GLU A 279 -27.99 -3.02 9.44
CA GLU A 279 -27.07 -2.15 10.19
C GLU A 279 -26.32 -2.96 11.25
N HIS A 280 -25.00 -2.81 11.28
CA HIS A 280 -24.12 -3.48 12.23
C HIS A 280 -23.30 -2.45 13.00
N ALA A 281 -23.37 -2.49 14.32
CA ALA A 281 -22.56 -1.66 15.19
C ALA A 281 -21.27 -2.40 15.56
N LEU A 282 -20.13 -1.80 15.26
CA LEU A 282 -18.80 -2.29 15.66
C LEU A 282 -18.22 -1.32 16.69
N ALA A 283 -17.93 -1.83 17.88
CA ALA A 283 -17.17 -1.07 18.87
C ALA A 283 -15.68 -1.28 18.57
N VAL A 284 -14.97 -0.20 18.40
CA VAL A 284 -13.52 -0.18 18.19
C VAL A 284 -12.88 0.77 19.19
N ASP A 285 -11.74 0.37 19.72
CA ASP A 285 -10.96 1.14 20.68
C ASP A 285 -9.80 1.91 20.02
N GLN A 286 -9.67 1.76 18.72
CA GLN A 286 -8.63 2.40 17.90
C GLN A 286 -9.24 2.95 16.61
N PRO A 287 -8.60 3.94 15.97
CA PRO A 287 -8.98 4.38 14.64
C PRO A 287 -8.99 3.22 13.66
N VAL A 288 -10.06 3.11 12.90
CA VAL A 288 -10.24 2.08 11.88
C VAL A 288 -10.49 2.75 10.54
N VAL A 289 -9.78 2.30 9.53
CA VAL A 289 -10.05 2.69 8.15
C VAL A 289 -10.81 1.56 7.46
N TRP A 290 -11.98 1.87 6.94
CA TRP A 290 -12.83 0.94 6.21
C TRP A 290 -12.63 1.14 4.72
N MET A 291 -12.29 0.05 4.04
CA MET A 291 -12.40 -0.05 2.59
C MET A 291 -13.64 -0.91 2.29
N VAL A 292 -14.65 -0.29 1.68
CA VAL A 292 -15.96 -0.87 1.40
C VAL A 292 -16.19 -0.96 -0.10
#